data_cfcd980452cda7b9e4c5e64dc6f078cd
#
_entry.id   cfcd980452cda7b9e4c5e64dc6f078cd
#
_cell.length_a   1.000
_cell.length_b   1.000
_cell.length_c   1.000
_cell.angle_alpha   90.00
_cell.angle_beta   90.00
_cell.angle_gamma   90.00
#
_symmetry.space_group_name_H-M   'P 1'
#
loop_
_entity.id
_entity.type
_entity.pdbx_description
1 polymer ?
#
loop_
_entity_poly.entity_id
_entity_poly.type
_entity_poly.pdbx_seq_one_letter_code
_entity_poly.pdbx_strand_id
1 'polypeptide(L)'
;MSAVADTMENITLRLENDAVLSFRGRLFSEAVWNDEDSGVFTHQKLYVTDQNEHVYVIRKGGERRLCRAYRVSVRGERCVIYNGRSVMELPVEMLMLAVRTL
;
A
#
# COMPACT_ATOMS: atom_id res chain seq x y z
N MET A 1 -16.43 -22.44 -1.90
CA MET A 1 -15.08 -22.08 -1.50
C MET A 1 -14.46 -21.19 -2.57
N SER A 2 -13.91 -20.10 -2.15
CA SER A 2 -13.24 -19.20 -3.09
C SER A 2 -11.74 -19.41 -3.04
N ALA A 3 -11.15 -19.75 -4.16
CA ALA A 3 -9.70 -19.83 -4.30
C ALA A 3 -9.08 -18.52 -4.78
N VAL A 4 -9.91 -17.50 -5.02
CA VAL A 4 -9.45 -16.24 -5.62
C VAL A 4 -8.43 -15.54 -4.73
N ALA A 5 -8.63 -15.59 -3.40
CA ALA A 5 -7.74 -14.93 -2.45
C ALA A 5 -6.32 -15.50 -2.45
N ASP A 6 -6.14 -16.72 -2.95
CA ASP A 6 -4.83 -17.38 -2.99
C ASP A 6 -4.11 -17.17 -4.32
N THR A 7 -4.76 -16.51 -5.27
CA THR A 7 -4.19 -16.31 -6.60
C THR A 7 -3.26 -15.11 -6.58
N MET A 8 -1.99 -15.35 -6.90
CA MET A 8 -1.02 -14.29 -7.09
C MET A 8 -1.13 -13.69 -8.48
N GLU A 9 -1.02 -12.38 -8.57
CA GLU A 9 -1.09 -11.63 -9.81
C GLU A 9 0.12 -10.70 -9.92
N ASN A 10 0.50 -10.38 -11.15
CA ASN A 10 1.48 -9.34 -11.41
C ASN A 10 0.76 -7.99 -11.35
N ILE A 11 1.23 -7.12 -10.46
CA ILE A 11 0.61 -5.82 -10.20
C ILE A 11 1.63 -4.74 -10.49
N THR A 12 1.23 -3.73 -11.24
CA THR A 12 2.05 -2.56 -11.55
C THR A 12 1.26 -1.32 -11.19
N LEU A 13 1.86 -0.47 -10.36
CA LEU A 13 1.25 0.77 -9.88
C LEU A 13 2.08 1.96 -10.34
N ARG A 14 1.41 2.95 -10.92
CA ARG A 14 2.03 4.23 -11.23
C ARG A 14 1.67 5.20 -10.10
N LEU A 15 2.69 5.72 -9.44
CA LEU A 15 2.54 6.53 -8.24
C LEU A 15 2.59 8.03 -8.55
N GLU A 16 2.13 8.86 -7.63
CA GLU A 16 2.10 10.31 -7.79
C GLU A 16 3.50 10.93 -7.94
N ASN A 17 4.54 10.25 -7.45
CA ASN A 17 5.93 10.71 -7.57
C ASN A 17 6.59 10.29 -8.87
N ASP A 18 5.81 9.87 -9.86
CA ASP A 18 6.24 9.32 -11.15
C ASP A 18 7.00 8.01 -11.05
N ALA A 19 7.08 7.43 -9.88
CA ALA A 19 7.67 6.11 -9.70
C ALA A 19 6.70 5.02 -10.14
N VAL A 20 7.24 3.86 -10.46
CA VAL A 20 6.46 2.68 -10.78
C VAL A 20 6.83 1.60 -9.77
N LEU A 21 5.84 1.02 -9.14
CA LEU A 21 6.01 -0.08 -8.21
C LEU A 21 5.39 -1.32 -8.80
N SER A 22 6.20 -2.35 -9.01
CA SER A 22 5.74 -3.63 -9.56
C SER A 22 6.04 -4.75 -8.58
N PHE A 23 5.10 -5.66 -8.43
CA PHE A 23 5.27 -6.80 -7.55
C PHE A 23 4.30 -7.90 -7.96
N ARG A 24 4.55 -9.10 -7.47
CA ARG A 24 3.64 -10.22 -7.61
C ARG A 24 3.00 -10.47 -6.25
N GLY A 25 1.68 -10.42 -6.17
CA GLY A 25 1.00 -10.55 -4.90
C GLY A 25 -0.50 -10.79 -5.05
N ARG A 26 -1.18 -10.83 -3.90
CA ARG A 26 -2.63 -10.97 -3.84
C ARG A 26 -3.22 -9.92 -2.92
N LEU A 27 -4.44 -9.53 -3.21
CA LEU A 27 -5.18 -8.59 -2.37
C LEU A 27 -5.56 -9.28 -1.05
N PHE A 28 -5.15 -8.69 0.05
CA PHE A 28 -5.43 -9.20 1.39
C PHE A 28 -6.62 -8.50 2.02
N SER A 29 -6.67 -7.17 1.92
CA SER A 29 -7.79 -6.41 2.43
C SER A 29 -7.98 -5.12 1.65
N GLU A 30 -9.18 -4.56 1.73
CA GLU A 30 -9.58 -3.39 0.97
C GLU A 30 -10.60 -2.59 1.76
N ALA A 31 -10.48 -1.26 1.71
CA ALA A 31 -11.43 -0.36 2.34
C ALA A 31 -11.67 0.85 1.43
N VAL A 32 -12.91 1.30 1.40
CA VAL A 32 -13.34 2.44 0.57
C VAL A 32 -14.22 3.33 1.42
N TRP A 33 -13.99 4.63 1.35
CA TRP A 33 -14.90 5.59 1.98
C TRP A 33 -14.88 6.93 1.27
N ASN A 34 -15.97 7.67 1.44
CA ASN A 34 -16.13 9.02 0.93
C ASN A 34 -16.19 10.01 2.08
N ASP A 35 -15.57 11.16 1.90
CA ASP A 35 -15.78 12.31 2.78
C ASP A 35 -16.81 13.21 2.11
N GLU A 36 -18.00 13.30 2.69
CA GLU A 36 -19.10 14.08 2.13
C GLU A 36 -18.80 15.58 2.10
N ASP A 37 -18.03 16.07 3.07
CA ASP A 37 -17.71 17.49 3.17
C ASP A 37 -16.72 17.93 2.10
N SER A 38 -15.69 17.15 1.85
CA SER A 38 -14.65 17.48 0.88
C SER A 38 -14.91 16.91 -0.50
N GLY A 39 -15.81 15.92 -0.61
CA GLY A 39 -16.00 15.16 -1.84
C GLY A 39 -14.84 14.24 -2.17
N VAL A 40 -13.94 14.02 -1.24
CA VAL A 40 -12.78 13.15 -1.47
C VAL A 40 -13.15 11.71 -1.24
N PHE A 41 -12.80 10.90 -2.21
CA PHE A 41 -12.96 9.46 -2.18
C PHE A 41 -11.62 8.82 -1.84
N THR A 42 -11.59 7.90 -0.88
CA THR A 42 -10.38 7.20 -0.48
C THR A 42 -10.56 5.71 -0.67
N HIS A 43 -9.57 5.08 -1.32
CA HIS A 43 -9.54 3.65 -1.54
C HIS A 43 -8.19 3.13 -1.05
N GLN A 44 -8.22 2.23 -0.10
CA GLN A 44 -7.02 1.59 0.44
C GLN A 44 -7.01 0.12 0.10
N LYS A 45 -5.85 -0.39 -0.29
CA LYS A 45 -5.65 -1.81 -0.55
C LYS A 45 -4.38 -2.27 0.16
N LEU A 46 -4.46 -3.46 0.73
CA LEU A 46 -3.29 -4.13 1.30
C LEU A 46 -3.07 -5.42 0.55
N TYR A 47 -1.88 -5.56 -0.01
CA TYR A 47 -1.46 -6.76 -0.74
C TYR A 47 -0.41 -7.51 0.06
N VAL A 48 -0.37 -8.82 -0.14
CA VAL A 48 0.73 -9.67 0.33
C VAL A 48 1.47 -10.16 -0.90
N THR A 49 2.79 -9.96 -0.92
CA THR A 49 3.61 -10.35 -2.08
C THR A 49 4.04 -11.82 -1.98
N ASP A 50 4.55 -12.35 -3.08
CA ASP A 50 5.09 -13.70 -3.14
C ASP A 50 6.39 -13.87 -2.32
N GLN A 51 6.97 -12.75 -1.86
CA GLN A 51 8.12 -12.76 -0.96
C GLN A 51 7.71 -12.51 0.49
N ASN A 52 6.41 -12.63 0.76
CA ASN A 52 5.83 -12.44 2.10
C ASN A 52 6.04 -11.03 2.66
N GLU A 53 6.10 -10.06 1.78
CA GLU A 53 6.11 -8.64 2.13
C GLU A 53 4.70 -8.08 1.98
N HIS A 54 4.49 -6.87 2.48
CA HIS A 54 3.20 -6.19 2.35
C HIS A 54 3.34 -4.96 1.46
N VAL A 55 2.33 -4.72 0.62
CA VAL A 55 2.23 -3.49 -0.16
C VAL A 55 0.93 -2.81 0.20
N TYR A 56 1.05 -1.60 0.72
CA TYR A 56 -0.07 -0.77 1.13
C TYR A 56 -0.27 0.31 0.08
N VAL A 57 -1.47 0.38 -0.50
CA VAL A 57 -1.81 1.32 -1.58
C VAL A 57 -2.92 2.23 -1.13
N ILE A 58 -2.72 3.54 -1.28
CA ILE A 58 -3.74 4.55 -1.00
C ILE A 58 -4.00 5.33 -2.27
N ARG A 59 -5.26 5.35 -2.69
CA ARG A 59 -5.74 6.18 -3.80
C ARG A 59 -6.78 7.15 -3.29
N LYS A 60 -6.61 8.41 -3.64
CA LYS A 60 -7.59 9.45 -3.33
C LYS A 60 -8.07 10.07 -4.64
N GLY A 61 -9.37 10.22 -4.75
CA GLY A 61 -10.03 10.89 -5.87
C GLY A 61 -10.66 12.18 -5.43
N GLY A 62 -11.11 12.99 -6.39
CA GLY A 62 -11.65 14.30 -6.19
C GLY A 62 -11.07 15.20 -7.27
N GLU A 63 -10.75 16.45 -6.94
CA GLU A 63 -10.10 17.35 -7.89
C GLU A 63 -8.70 16.88 -8.27
N ARG A 64 -8.00 16.25 -7.34
CA ARG A 64 -6.70 15.66 -7.59
C ARG A 64 -6.76 14.17 -7.32
N ARG A 65 -6.17 13.42 -8.26
CA ARG A 65 -6.00 11.98 -8.08
C ARG A 65 -4.62 11.71 -7.53
N LEU A 66 -4.57 11.04 -6.39
CA LEU A 66 -3.33 10.64 -5.76
C LEU A 66 -3.26 9.13 -5.71
N CYS A 67 -2.07 8.59 -5.96
CA CYS A 67 -1.78 7.18 -5.75
C CYS A 67 -0.44 7.08 -5.03
N ARG A 68 -0.46 6.56 -3.82
CA ARG A 68 0.73 6.30 -3.02
C ARG A 68 0.78 4.82 -2.68
N ALA A 69 1.97 4.26 -2.71
CA ALA A 69 2.15 2.87 -2.33
C ALA A 69 3.44 2.71 -1.54
N TYR A 70 3.40 1.78 -0.60
CA TYR A 70 4.52 1.49 0.28
C TYR A 70 4.70 -0.02 0.35
N ARG A 71 5.90 -0.50 -0.01
CA ARG A 71 6.27 -1.88 0.22
C ARG A 71 6.95 -1.97 1.58
N VAL A 72 6.44 -2.83 2.44
CA VAL A 72 6.91 -2.97 3.81
C VAL A 72 7.46 -4.37 4.03
N SER A 73 8.73 -4.44 4.43
CA SER A 73 9.39 -5.68 4.82
C SER A 73 9.72 -5.61 6.30
N VAL A 74 9.33 -6.63 7.06
CA VAL A 74 9.62 -6.69 8.49
C VAL A 74 10.74 -7.70 8.71
N ARG A 75 11.79 -7.26 9.41
CA ARG A 75 12.94 -8.09 9.74
C ARG A 75 13.27 -7.91 11.22
N GLY A 76 12.85 -8.88 12.04
CA GLY A 76 13.00 -8.79 13.49
C GLY A 76 12.22 -7.60 14.05
N GLU A 77 12.90 -6.70 14.73
CA GLU A 77 12.28 -5.52 15.33
C GLU A 77 12.31 -4.29 14.43
N ARG A 78 12.79 -4.45 13.21
CA ARG A 78 12.89 -3.34 12.26
C ARG A 78 12.06 -3.63 11.03
N CYS A 79 11.62 -2.56 10.37
CA CYS A 79 10.93 -2.66 9.10
C CYS A 79 11.57 -1.71 8.09
N VAL A 80 11.53 -2.13 6.83
CA VAL A 80 12.03 -1.35 5.70
C VAL A 80 10.84 -0.97 4.86
N ILE A 81 10.69 0.32 4.56
CA ILE A 81 9.58 0.86 3.79
C ILE A 81 10.12 1.46 2.51
N TYR A 82 9.61 1.02 1.38
CA TYR A 82 9.98 1.49 0.05
C TYR A 82 8.77 2.12 -0.63
N ASN A 83 8.88 3.36 -1.10
CA ASN A 83 7.77 4.09 -1.72
C ASN A 83 7.89 4.20 -3.25
N GLY A 84 8.74 3.41 -3.87
CA GLY A 84 9.01 3.48 -5.30
C GLY A 84 10.24 4.30 -5.65
N ARG A 85 10.74 5.14 -4.76
CA ARG A 85 11.93 5.98 -4.97
C ARG A 85 12.94 5.88 -3.86
N SER A 86 12.47 5.94 -2.61
CA SER A 86 13.36 5.98 -1.46
C SER A 86 13.03 4.89 -0.47
N VAL A 87 14.02 4.55 0.34
CA VAL A 87 13.92 3.52 1.36
C VAL A 87 14.07 4.17 2.72
N MET A 88 13.19 3.80 3.63
CA MET A 88 13.24 4.23 5.01
C MET A 88 13.26 2.99 5.90
N GLU A 89 14.10 3.00 6.93
CA GLU A 89 14.13 1.93 7.91
C GLU A 89 13.70 2.46 9.27
N LEU A 90 12.76 1.76 9.92
CA LEU A 90 12.18 2.16 11.19
C LEU A 90 12.12 0.96 12.14
N PRO A 91 12.09 1.21 13.48
CA PRO A 91 11.59 0.19 14.41
C PRO A 91 10.15 -0.18 14.07
N VAL A 92 9.77 -1.44 14.28
CA VAL A 92 8.41 -1.92 13.96
C VAL A 92 7.36 -1.12 14.72
N GLU A 93 7.63 -0.73 15.95
CA GLU A 93 6.69 0.06 16.76
C GLU A 93 6.40 1.43 16.13
N MET A 94 7.36 2.02 15.40
CA MET A 94 7.17 3.29 14.70
C MET A 94 6.33 3.13 13.43
N LEU A 95 6.30 1.92 12.85
CA LEU A 95 5.48 1.64 11.69
C LEU A 95 4.00 1.88 11.97
N MET A 96 3.55 1.50 13.14
CA MET A 96 2.15 1.67 13.53
C MET A 96 1.75 3.14 13.57
N LEU A 97 2.66 4.00 14.03
CA LEU A 97 2.43 5.45 14.05
C LEU A 97 2.41 6.02 12.64
N ALA A 98 3.33 5.57 11.79
CA ALA A 98 3.40 6.03 10.40
C ALA A 98 2.12 5.70 9.63
N VAL A 99 1.59 4.50 9.83
CA VAL A 99 0.35 4.07 9.15
C VAL A 99 -0.83 4.93 9.58
N ARG A 100 -0.89 5.34 10.84
CA ARG A 100 -1.98 6.17 11.34
C ARG A 100 -1.99 7.59 10.77
N THR A 101 -0.84 8.06 10.29
CA THR A 101 -0.70 9.42 9.75
C THR A 101 -0.82 9.50 8.23
N LEU A 102 -0.96 8.36 7.58
CA LEU A 102 -1.09 8.29 6.11
C LEU A 102 -2.45 8.75 5.57
#